data_509fa23f8675710e22c2a04009af98aa
#
_entry.id   509fa23f8675710e22c2a04009af98aa
#
_cell.length_a   1.000
_cell.length_b   1.000
_cell.length_c   1.000
_cell.angle_alpha   90.00
_cell.angle_beta   90.00
_cell.angle_gamma   90.00
#
_symmetry.space_group_name_H-M   'P 1'
#
loop_
_entity.id
_entity.type
_entity.pdbx_description
1 polymer ?
#
loop_
_entity_poly.entity_id
_entity_poly.type
_entity_poly.pdbx_seq_one_letter_code
_entity_poly.pdbx_strand_id
1 'polypeptide(L)'
;MPYILSILTYIPLAAALVILFFPKENTKLIKTFTTGVFLLDFLLSLPLWFGWDAAQAAADSRHSLWVFEEGPIPWIRSLGVSYHFGVDGMSMLLVLLTTLLGFIAAWSSWTYIQNREKEYYIWLLILQTGMLGVFCSLDFFLFYVFWEVMLVPMYFLIGIWGGPNKLYAAIKFFLYTLAGSVLMLIGILVLYFRTPVDAAGIHSFDLNVILEKVSLDPSLQWWVFAAFFVGFAIKVPMFPFHTWLPDAHVEAPTAGSVILAGVLLKMGTYGFYRFALPILPDATLAWLPFLLILSIIGVIYGAMVSLVQKDMKKLVAYSSVSHLGFCMAGLFALTEAGIKGSVMQMINHGISTGGLFLLVGIIYERMHTREIKLYGGLAKLMPVYATFFMIITLSSIGLPGLNGFIGEITILMGAYHMPSFLIFSKSLLFFLVAGMLLGAAYMLWLYQRVFFGEVTNPHLEEHVKGKDMNGREWGYMMPLVLLALWIGLYPKPVFDKMDRSVQYLMGRMRPAIERVAAAKGAEVPRVKAPEAPAEAAAPAEGAPVSGEGEAAPSAHGAH
;
A
#
# COMPACT_ATOMS: atom_id res chain seq x y z
N MET A 1 5.86 6.75 -21.98
CA MET A 1 5.16 8.05 -22.14
C MET A 1 5.86 9.05 -21.22
N PRO A 2 6.34 10.18 -21.72
CA PRO A 2 6.84 11.24 -20.84
C PRO A 2 5.68 11.76 -19.97
N TYR A 3 5.99 12.15 -18.74
CA TYR A 3 5.04 12.70 -17.76
C TYR A 3 3.84 11.80 -17.40
N ILE A 4 4.02 10.46 -17.41
CA ILE A 4 2.93 9.52 -17.12
C ILE A 4 2.42 9.67 -15.67
N LEU A 5 3.30 9.93 -14.70
CA LEU A 5 2.95 10.10 -13.30
C LEU A 5 2.15 11.39 -13.07
N SER A 6 2.54 12.47 -13.74
CA SER A 6 1.77 13.72 -13.75
C SER A 6 0.39 13.53 -14.34
N ILE A 7 0.30 12.84 -15.49
CA ILE A 7 -0.97 12.54 -16.16
C ILE A 7 -1.89 11.78 -15.21
N LEU A 8 -1.43 10.68 -14.62
CA LEU A 8 -2.19 9.89 -13.65
C LEU A 8 -2.64 10.72 -12.44
N THR A 9 -1.75 11.53 -11.89
CA THR A 9 -2.06 12.32 -10.68
C THR A 9 -3.10 13.41 -10.96
N TYR A 10 -3.07 14.06 -12.13
CA TYR A 10 -3.90 15.24 -12.39
C TYR A 10 -5.14 14.99 -13.27
N ILE A 11 -5.26 13.84 -13.95
CA ILE A 11 -6.49 13.50 -14.68
C ILE A 11 -7.73 13.51 -13.75
N PRO A 12 -7.71 12.91 -12.54
CA PRO A 12 -8.86 12.98 -11.66
C PRO A 12 -9.20 14.42 -11.24
N LEU A 13 -8.19 15.25 -10.96
CA LEU A 13 -8.40 16.67 -10.60
C LEU A 13 -9.02 17.46 -11.77
N ALA A 14 -8.51 17.27 -12.97
CA ALA A 14 -9.06 17.92 -14.17
C ALA A 14 -10.53 17.47 -14.39
N ALA A 15 -10.82 16.19 -14.20
CA ALA A 15 -12.18 15.68 -14.29
C ALA A 15 -13.12 16.27 -13.21
N ALA A 16 -12.61 16.47 -11.99
CA ALA A 16 -13.37 17.14 -10.92
C ALA A 16 -13.76 18.57 -11.33
N LEU A 17 -12.85 19.30 -11.98
CA LEU A 17 -13.14 20.64 -12.51
C LEU A 17 -14.17 20.59 -13.64
N VAL A 18 -14.08 19.62 -14.55
CA VAL A 18 -15.07 19.44 -15.65
C VAL A 18 -16.47 19.14 -15.09
N ILE A 19 -16.60 18.32 -14.06
CA ILE A 19 -17.88 18.00 -13.44
C ILE A 19 -18.54 19.26 -12.84
N LEU A 20 -17.81 20.29 -12.43
CA LEU A 20 -18.39 21.56 -11.95
C LEU A 20 -19.35 22.19 -12.98
N PHE A 21 -19.14 21.97 -14.28
CA PHE A 21 -19.97 22.48 -15.36
C PHE A 21 -21.16 21.57 -15.71
N PHE A 22 -21.23 20.34 -15.18
CA PHE A 22 -22.35 19.45 -15.44
C PHE A 22 -23.59 19.89 -14.65
N PRO A 23 -24.81 19.79 -15.23
CA PRO A 23 -26.04 19.97 -14.47
C PRO A 23 -26.13 18.94 -13.35
N LYS A 24 -26.48 19.39 -12.13
CA LYS A 24 -26.58 18.52 -10.95
C LYS A 24 -27.70 17.48 -11.07
N GLU A 25 -28.68 17.74 -11.91
CA GLU A 25 -29.83 16.87 -12.18
C GLU A 25 -29.43 15.67 -13.07
N ASN A 26 -28.38 15.80 -13.86
CA ASN A 26 -27.94 14.73 -14.76
C ASN A 26 -26.99 13.76 -14.04
N THR A 27 -27.49 13.09 -13.02
CA THR A 27 -26.73 12.18 -12.16
C THR A 27 -26.15 11.00 -12.93
N LYS A 28 -26.87 10.52 -13.96
CA LYS A 28 -26.37 9.44 -14.84
C LYS A 28 -25.09 9.85 -15.58
N LEU A 29 -25.06 11.06 -16.15
CA LEU A 29 -23.86 11.58 -16.82
C LEU A 29 -22.71 11.70 -15.83
N ILE A 30 -22.95 12.26 -14.65
CA ILE A 30 -21.91 12.44 -13.62
C ILE A 30 -21.32 11.08 -13.23
N LYS A 31 -22.15 10.09 -12.90
CA LYS A 31 -21.72 8.73 -12.53
C LYS A 31 -20.91 8.06 -13.65
N THR A 32 -21.43 8.08 -14.87
CA THR A 32 -20.78 7.44 -16.02
C THR A 32 -19.46 8.12 -16.35
N PHE A 33 -19.43 9.46 -16.42
CA PHE A 33 -18.20 10.22 -16.69
C PHE A 33 -17.13 9.94 -15.63
N THR A 34 -17.49 10.07 -14.34
CA THR A 34 -16.53 9.84 -13.24
C THR A 34 -15.99 8.42 -13.25
N THR A 35 -16.86 7.43 -13.40
CA THR A 35 -16.41 6.02 -13.45
C THR A 35 -15.54 5.77 -14.68
N GLY A 36 -15.87 6.39 -15.81
CA GLY A 36 -15.04 6.36 -17.03
C GLY A 36 -13.66 6.97 -16.84
N VAL A 37 -13.57 8.10 -16.10
CA VAL A 37 -12.28 8.72 -15.76
C VAL A 37 -11.45 7.82 -14.85
N PHE A 38 -12.04 7.23 -13.81
CA PHE A 38 -11.32 6.29 -12.94
C PHE A 38 -10.86 5.03 -13.69
N LEU A 39 -11.68 4.52 -14.60
CA LEU A 39 -11.29 3.41 -15.46
C LEU A 39 -10.13 3.80 -16.39
N LEU A 40 -10.20 4.98 -17.00
CA LEU A 40 -9.12 5.52 -17.83
C LEU A 40 -7.82 5.66 -17.02
N ASP A 41 -7.91 6.21 -15.81
CA ASP A 41 -6.77 6.38 -14.91
C ASP A 41 -6.14 5.02 -14.57
N PHE A 42 -6.95 4.01 -14.26
CA PHE A 42 -6.47 2.64 -14.06
C PHE A 42 -5.81 2.06 -15.31
N LEU A 43 -6.42 2.19 -16.48
CA LEU A 43 -5.85 1.68 -17.73
C LEU A 43 -4.53 2.40 -18.09
N LEU A 44 -4.44 3.70 -17.85
CA LEU A 44 -3.21 4.48 -18.03
C LEU A 44 -2.12 4.15 -17.00
N SER A 45 -2.46 3.56 -15.87
CA SER A 45 -1.47 3.09 -14.90
C SER A 45 -0.85 1.74 -15.27
N LEU A 46 -1.51 0.91 -16.11
CA LEU A 46 -1.00 -0.40 -16.52
C LEU A 46 0.36 -0.36 -17.24
N PRO A 47 0.71 0.64 -18.07
CA PRO A 47 2.06 0.79 -18.60
C PRO A 47 3.17 0.85 -17.54
N LEU A 48 2.88 1.28 -16.31
CA LEU A 48 3.85 1.22 -15.22
C LEU A 48 4.24 -0.23 -14.89
N TRP A 49 3.31 -1.16 -14.99
CA TRP A 49 3.57 -2.59 -14.80
C TRP A 49 4.25 -3.24 -16.00
N PHE A 50 3.65 -3.12 -17.19
CA PHE A 50 4.11 -3.82 -18.39
C PHE A 50 5.38 -3.24 -18.98
N GLY A 51 5.61 -1.93 -18.82
CA GLY A 51 6.82 -1.23 -19.25
C GLY A 51 7.93 -1.15 -18.20
N TRP A 52 7.74 -1.80 -17.04
CA TRP A 52 8.63 -1.66 -15.90
C TRP A 52 10.07 -2.03 -16.20
N ASP A 53 10.31 -3.21 -16.79
CA ASP A 53 11.66 -3.75 -16.95
C ASP A 53 12.50 -2.88 -17.89
N ALA A 54 11.91 -2.38 -18.98
CA ALA A 54 12.55 -1.45 -19.89
C ALA A 54 12.83 -0.08 -19.24
N ALA A 55 11.86 0.42 -18.47
CA ALA A 55 12.00 1.68 -17.76
C ALA A 55 13.01 1.59 -16.61
N GLN A 56 13.09 0.45 -15.91
CA GLN A 56 14.08 0.18 -14.88
C GLN A 56 15.49 0.11 -15.49
N ALA A 57 15.68 -0.59 -16.60
CA ALA A 57 16.97 -0.63 -17.29
C ALA A 57 17.45 0.78 -17.71
N ALA A 58 16.51 1.64 -18.16
CA ALA A 58 16.81 3.05 -18.46
C ALA A 58 17.15 3.87 -17.19
N ALA A 59 16.56 3.57 -16.05
CA ALA A 59 16.91 4.18 -14.77
C ALA A 59 18.29 3.70 -14.29
N ASP A 60 18.62 2.42 -14.46
CA ASP A 60 19.93 1.84 -14.12
C ASP A 60 21.07 2.49 -14.92
N SER A 61 20.86 2.75 -16.20
CA SER A 61 21.86 3.46 -17.03
C SER A 61 22.14 4.89 -16.55
N ARG A 62 21.20 5.51 -15.82
CA ARG A 62 21.34 6.84 -15.20
C ARG A 62 21.76 6.78 -13.73
N HIS A 63 21.99 5.59 -13.18
CA HIS A 63 22.26 5.36 -11.75
C HIS A 63 21.17 5.92 -10.83
N SER A 64 19.94 6.04 -11.33
CA SER A 64 18.77 6.53 -10.55
C SER A 64 17.98 5.37 -9.95
N LEU A 65 17.60 5.48 -8.68
CA LEU A 65 16.65 4.55 -8.05
C LEU A 65 15.25 4.66 -8.67
N TRP A 66 14.91 5.85 -9.17
CA TRP A 66 13.58 6.20 -9.59
C TRP A 66 13.30 5.79 -11.04
N VAL A 67 12.18 5.10 -11.21
CA VAL A 67 11.67 4.71 -12.52
C VAL A 67 10.54 5.67 -12.90
N PHE A 68 10.38 5.99 -14.18
CA PHE A 68 9.44 7.01 -14.68
C PHE A 68 9.64 8.40 -14.02
N GLU A 69 10.87 8.77 -13.74
CA GLU A 69 11.22 10.01 -13.06
C GLU A 69 10.88 11.25 -13.90
N GLU A 70 10.21 12.23 -13.29
CA GLU A 70 9.74 13.48 -13.87
C GLU A 70 10.25 14.66 -13.03
N GLY A 71 11.25 15.37 -13.51
CA GLY A 71 11.92 16.46 -12.79
C GLY A 71 13.32 16.08 -12.33
N PRO A 72 13.89 16.83 -11.36
CA PRO A 72 13.32 17.96 -10.65
C PRO A 72 13.13 19.23 -11.50
N ILE A 73 11.95 19.82 -11.47
CA ILE A 73 11.63 21.08 -12.13
C ILE A 73 11.43 22.15 -11.03
N PRO A 74 12.19 23.24 -10.99
CA PRO A 74 12.01 24.28 -9.97
C PRO A 74 10.60 24.88 -10.02
N TRP A 75 9.86 24.75 -8.89
CA TRP A 75 8.49 25.28 -8.75
C TRP A 75 8.46 26.56 -7.91
N ILE A 76 8.84 26.50 -6.63
CA ILE A 76 8.93 27.68 -5.76
C ILE A 76 10.41 27.91 -5.44
N ARG A 77 11.09 28.62 -6.32
CA ARG A 77 12.56 28.82 -6.24
C ARG A 77 13.00 29.45 -4.92
N SER A 78 12.24 30.43 -4.38
CA SER A 78 12.57 31.09 -3.13
C SER A 78 12.58 30.16 -1.90
N LEU A 79 11.94 29.00 -1.99
CA LEU A 79 11.89 28.00 -0.93
C LEU A 79 12.66 26.72 -1.28
N GLY A 80 13.26 26.63 -2.47
CA GLY A 80 13.93 25.41 -2.93
C GLY A 80 12.98 24.23 -3.15
N VAL A 81 11.73 24.51 -3.50
CA VAL A 81 10.72 23.49 -3.81
C VAL A 81 10.77 23.14 -5.27
N SER A 82 10.80 21.86 -5.58
CA SER A 82 10.78 21.33 -6.93
C SER A 82 9.55 20.48 -7.21
N TYR A 83 9.06 20.53 -8.44
CA TYR A 83 8.15 19.52 -8.95
C TYR A 83 8.99 18.31 -9.34
N HIS A 84 8.89 17.27 -8.54
CA HIS A 84 9.69 16.08 -8.72
C HIS A 84 8.86 14.84 -8.40
N PHE A 85 8.55 14.07 -9.43
CA PHE A 85 7.85 12.80 -9.34
C PHE A 85 8.75 11.64 -9.77
N GLY A 86 8.55 10.50 -9.15
CA GLY A 86 9.20 9.24 -9.51
C GLY A 86 8.63 8.11 -8.69
N VAL A 87 8.76 6.90 -9.20
CA VAL A 87 8.32 5.70 -8.50
C VAL A 87 9.44 4.68 -8.43
N ASP A 88 9.43 3.89 -7.37
CA ASP A 88 10.18 2.65 -7.26
C ASP A 88 9.22 1.46 -7.28
N GLY A 89 9.72 0.24 -7.16
CA GLY A 89 8.90 -0.95 -7.23
C GLY A 89 7.78 -1.01 -6.19
N MET A 90 7.99 -0.41 -5.01
CA MET A 90 6.96 -0.34 -3.98
C MET A 90 5.88 0.70 -4.31
N SER A 91 6.28 1.93 -4.62
CA SER A 91 5.30 2.99 -4.91
C SER A 91 4.51 2.72 -6.19
N MET A 92 5.12 2.11 -7.21
CA MET A 92 4.44 1.65 -8.41
C MET A 92 3.28 0.70 -8.09
N LEU A 93 3.50 -0.29 -7.23
CA LEU A 93 2.44 -1.21 -6.80
C LEU A 93 1.31 -0.50 -6.05
N LEU A 94 1.64 0.49 -5.22
CA LEU A 94 0.64 1.30 -4.51
C LEU A 94 -0.13 2.23 -5.46
N VAL A 95 0.50 2.76 -6.49
CA VAL A 95 -0.17 3.54 -7.55
C VAL A 95 -1.17 2.66 -8.30
N LEU A 96 -0.79 1.45 -8.71
CA LEU A 96 -1.68 0.50 -9.38
C LEU A 96 -2.86 0.09 -8.49
N LEU A 97 -2.60 -0.19 -7.21
CA LEU A 97 -3.65 -0.49 -6.25
C LEU A 97 -4.61 0.69 -6.07
N THR A 98 -4.08 1.92 -6.02
CA THR A 98 -4.87 3.16 -5.85
C THR A 98 -5.81 3.38 -7.02
N THR A 99 -5.31 3.26 -8.25
CA THR A 99 -6.11 3.47 -9.47
C THR A 99 -7.19 2.39 -9.61
N LEU A 100 -6.87 1.13 -9.33
CA LEU A 100 -7.83 0.03 -9.35
C LEU A 100 -8.94 0.23 -8.31
N LEU A 101 -8.57 0.49 -7.05
CA LEU A 101 -9.55 0.67 -5.97
C LEU A 101 -10.36 1.95 -6.15
N GLY A 102 -9.81 3.01 -6.73
CA GLY A 102 -10.54 4.20 -7.11
C GLY A 102 -11.65 3.91 -8.10
N PHE A 103 -11.35 3.14 -9.17
CA PHE A 103 -12.34 2.68 -10.14
C PHE A 103 -13.44 1.83 -9.48
N ILE A 104 -13.06 0.85 -8.66
CA ILE A 104 -14.01 -0.02 -7.95
C ILE A 104 -14.89 0.80 -7.00
N ALA A 105 -14.30 1.73 -6.25
CA ALA A 105 -15.02 2.62 -5.33
C ALA A 105 -16.04 3.51 -6.04
N ALA A 106 -15.67 4.11 -7.17
CA ALA A 106 -16.58 4.92 -7.97
C ALA A 106 -17.74 4.09 -8.53
N TRP A 107 -17.45 2.89 -9.05
CA TRP A 107 -18.46 2.01 -9.65
C TRP A 107 -19.39 1.40 -8.61
N SER A 108 -18.88 1.02 -7.45
CA SER A 108 -19.70 0.49 -6.33
C SER A 108 -20.65 1.54 -5.75
N SER A 109 -20.34 2.84 -5.88
CA SER A 109 -21.14 3.93 -5.31
C SER A 109 -22.44 4.24 -6.07
N TRP A 110 -22.66 3.65 -7.26
CA TRP A 110 -23.76 4.04 -8.15
C TRP A 110 -25.17 3.90 -7.56
N THR A 111 -25.41 2.91 -6.70
CA THR A 111 -26.70 2.68 -6.04
C THR A 111 -26.76 3.27 -4.64
N TYR A 112 -25.66 3.22 -3.91
CA TYR A 112 -25.59 3.65 -2.53
C TYR A 112 -25.73 5.17 -2.37
N ILE A 113 -25.09 5.94 -3.27
CA ILE A 113 -25.11 7.41 -3.23
C ILE A 113 -26.25 7.93 -4.10
N GLN A 114 -27.26 8.55 -3.46
CA GLN A 114 -28.44 9.11 -4.12
C GLN A 114 -28.65 10.59 -3.81
N ASN A 115 -27.92 11.14 -2.84
CA ASN A 115 -28.03 12.53 -2.42
C ASN A 115 -26.70 13.25 -2.67
N ARG A 116 -26.78 14.48 -3.23
CA ARG A 116 -25.61 15.33 -3.50
C ARG A 116 -24.53 14.60 -4.29
N GLU A 117 -24.94 13.84 -5.31
CA GLU A 117 -24.07 12.94 -6.08
C GLU A 117 -22.92 13.69 -6.75
N LYS A 118 -23.19 14.90 -7.28
CA LYS A 118 -22.17 15.73 -7.94
C LYS A 118 -21.01 16.03 -7.01
N GLU A 119 -21.28 16.51 -5.81
CA GLU A 119 -20.24 16.83 -4.82
C GLU A 119 -19.51 15.56 -4.36
N TYR A 120 -20.23 14.45 -4.21
CA TYR A 120 -19.63 13.17 -3.83
C TYR A 120 -18.54 12.74 -4.81
N TYR A 121 -18.83 12.74 -6.10
CA TYR A 121 -17.89 12.32 -7.12
C TYR A 121 -16.75 13.32 -7.32
N ILE A 122 -16.97 14.61 -7.12
CA ILE A 122 -15.90 15.62 -7.08
C ILE A 122 -14.92 15.31 -5.94
N TRP A 123 -15.42 15.08 -4.72
CA TRP A 123 -14.54 14.75 -3.59
C TRP A 123 -13.78 13.44 -3.79
N LEU A 124 -14.40 12.44 -4.42
CA LEU A 124 -13.74 11.17 -4.71
C LEU A 124 -12.58 11.36 -5.71
N LEU A 125 -12.76 12.19 -6.75
CA LEU A 125 -11.71 12.52 -7.72
C LEU A 125 -10.55 13.31 -7.10
N ILE A 126 -10.85 14.31 -6.26
CA ILE A 126 -9.81 15.08 -5.56
C ILE A 126 -9.03 14.16 -4.60
N LEU A 127 -9.71 13.23 -3.93
CA LEU A 127 -9.08 12.24 -3.07
C LEU A 127 -8.09 11.36 -3.84
N GLN A 128 -8.46 10.90 -5.05
CA GLN A 128 -7.59 10.11 -5.92
C GLN A 128 -6.32 10.87 -6.26
N THR A 129 -6.41 12.14 -6.65
CA THR A 129 -5.27 13.01 -6.92
C THR A 129 -4.33 13.10 -5.71
N GLY A 130 -4.89 13.33 -4.51
CA GLY A 130 -4.08 13.40 -3.29
C GLY A 130 -3.32 12.10 -3.02
N MET A 131 -3.98 10.93 -3.17
CA MET A 131 -3.37 9.63 -2.95
C MET A 131 -2.25 9.33 -3.93
N LEU A 132 -2.46 9.56 -5.22
CA LEU A 132 -1.44 9.35 -6.26
C LEU A 132 -0.24 10.29 -6.06
N GLY A 133 -0.51 11.57 -5.74
CA GLY A 133 0.54 12.54 -5.47
C GLY A 133 1.44 12.14 -4.29
N VAL A 134 0.89 11.56 -3.22
CA VAL A 134 1.69 11.06 -2.07
C VAL A 134 2.67 9.97 -2.50
N PHE A 135 2.24 9.01 -3.33
CA PHE A 135 3.09 7.89 -3.74
C PHE A 135 4.11 8.23 -4.83
N CYS A 136 3.88 9.32 -5.57
CA CYS A 136 4.75 9.75 -6.67
C CYS A 136 5.74 10.85 -6.27
N SER A 137 5.50 11.61 -5.18
CA SER A 137 6.32 12.77 -4.82
C SER A 137 7.70 12.40 -4.32
N LEU A 138 8.72 13.03 -4.88
CA LEU A 138 10.13 12.97 -4.49
C LEU A 138 10.64 14.30 -3.89
N ASP A 139 9.77 15.26 -3.68
CA ASP A 139 10.01 16.50 -2.95
C ASP A 139 9.14 16.51 -1.69
N PHE A 140 9.72 16.79 -0.53
CA PHE A 140 9.01 16.72 0.75
C PHE A 140 7.89 17.76 0.90
N PHE A 141 8.06 18.95 0.29
CA PHE A 141 6.98 19.93 0.30
C PHE A 141 5.80 19.45 -0.54
N LEU A 142 6.08 18.95 -1.73
CA LEU A 142 5.07 18.37 -2.64
C LEU A 142 4.38 17.16 -2.01
N PHE A 143 5.14 16.27 -1.38
CA PHE A 143 4.61 15.15 -0.60
C PHE A 143 3.65 15.62 0.49
N TYR A 144 4.05 16.62 1.28
CA TYR A 144 3.23 17.13 2.37
C TYR A 144 1.93 17.78 1.87
N VAL A 145 2.00 18.54 0.77
CA VAL A 145 0.80 19.11 0.15
C VAL A 145 -0.20 18.03 -0.23
N PHE A 146 0.22 16.96 -0.91
CA PHE A 146 -0.68 15.87 -1.26
C PHE A 146 -1.17 15.08 -0.05
N TRP A 147 -0.33 14.92 0.97
CA TRP A 147 -0.70 14.28 2.23
C TRP A 147 -1.83 15.03 2.94
N GLU A 148 -1.82 16.36 2.94
CA GLU A 148 -2.89 17.16 3.53
C GLU A 148 -4.12 17.25 2.61
N VAL A 149 -3.92 17.40 1.30
CA VAL A 149 -5.02 17.53 0.33
C VAL A 149 -6.00 16.36 0.42
N MET A 150 -5.54 15.14 0.68
CA MET A 150 -6.44 13.98 0.76
C MET A 150 -7.28 13.94 2.05
N LEU A 151 -6.93 14.69 3.11
CA LEU A 151 -7.70 14.71 4.36
C LEU A 151 -9.06 15.39 4.18
N VAL A 152 -9.09 16.48 3.45
CA VAL A 152 -10.29 17.30 3.24
C VAL A 152 -11.39 16.53 2.51
N PRO A 153 -11.14 15.87 1.36
CA PRO A 153 -12.13 15.04 0.70
C PRO A 153 -12.65 13.91 1.60
N MET A 154 -11.77 13.21 2.32
CA MET A 154 -12.18 12.12 3.19
C MET A 154 -13.04 12.62 4.36
N TYR A 155 -12.71 13.79 4.94
CA TYR A 155 -13.53 14.44 5.96
C TYR A 155 -14.96 14.70 5.45
N PHE A 156 -15.11 15.25 4.23
CA PHE A 156 -16.42 15.50 3.64
C PHE A 156 -17.15 14.20 3.25
N LEU A 157 -16.45 13.20 2.72
CA LEU A 157 -17.04 11.90 2.38
C LEU A 157 -17.63 11.24 3.63
N ILE A 158 -16.95 11.26 4.76
CA ILE A 158 -17.47 10.74 6.04
C ILE A 158 -18.58 11.65 6.57
N GLY A 159 -18.33 12.96 6.63
CA GLY A 159 -19.20 13.92 7.31
C GLY A 159 -20.54 14.19 6.62
N ILE A 160 -20.64 14.02 5.31
CA ILE A 160 -21.87 14.27 4.53
C ILE A 160 -22.61 12.96 4.28
N TRP A 161 -21.96 11.93 3.74
CA TRP A 161 -22.59 10.67 3.30
C TRP A 161 -22.42 9.53 4.31
N GLY A 162 -21.87 9.81 5.48
CA GLY A 162 -21.70 8.83 6.55
C GLY A 162 -23.00 8.51 7.32
N GLY A 163 -22.86 7.58 8.26
CA GLY A 163 -23.93 7.09 9.12
C GLY A 163 -24.35 8.07 10.23
N PRO A 164 -25.05 7.58 11.27
CA PRO A 164 -25.63 8.45 12.30
C PRO A 164 -24.62 9.31 13.07
N ASN A 165 -23.43 8.79 13.38
CA ASN A 165 -22.39 9.48 14.15
C ASN A 165 -21.30 10.11 13.27
N LYS A 166 -21.61 10.36 11.99
CA LYS A 166 -20.67 10.82 10.95
C LYS A 166 -19.86 12.06 11.33
N LEU A 167 -20.47 13.05 11.99
CA LEU A 167 -19.76 14.29 12.37
C LEU A 167 -18.66 14.01 13.40
N TYR A 168 -18.96 13.22 14.42
CA TYR A 168 -17.96 12.81 15.41
C TYR A 168 -16.80 12.04 14.74
N ALA A 169 -17.14 11.06 13.89
CA ALA A 169 -16.13 10.25 13.20
C ALA A 169 -15.26 11.09 12.25
N ALA A 170 -15.88 12.01 11.49
CA ALA A 170 -15.17 12.89 10.57
C ALA A 170 -14.22 13.85 11.31
N ILE A 171 -14.69 14.50 12.38
CA ILE A 171 -13.88 15.41 13.20
C ILE A 171 -12.74 14.65 13.87
N LYS A 172 -13.02 13.49 14.47
CA LYS A 172 -12.00 12.65 15.10
C LYS A 172 -10.93 12.23 14.10
N PHE A 173 -11.32 11.72 12.92
CA PHE A 173 -10.41 11.38 11.84
C PHE A 173 -9.52 12.56 11.46
N PHE A 174 -10.13 13.72 11.21
CA PHE A 174 -9.42 14.92 10.76
C PHE A 174 -8.42 15.42 11.81
N LEU A 175 -8.86 15.60 13.06
CA LEU A 175 -8.00 16.12 14.14
C LEU A 175 -6.86 15.16 14.49
N TYR A 176 -7.12 13.84 14.51
CA TYR A 176 -6.06 12.85 14.74
C TYR A 176 -4.98 12.91 13.67
N THR A 177 -5.39 12.90 12.41
CA THR A 177 -4.45 12.87 11.29
C THR A 177 -3.72 14.20 11.13
N LEU A 178 -4.41 15.33 11.32
CA LEU A 178 -3.80 16.67 11.27
C LEU A 178 -2.76 16.86 12.38
N ALA A 179 -3.07 16.44 13.63
CA ALA A 179 -2.11 16.56 14.73
C ALA A 179 -0.81 15.78 14.45
N GLY A 180 -0.92 14.58 13.87
CA GLY A 180 0.24 13.80 13.46
C GLY A 180 1.02 14.42 12.32
N SER A 181 0.33 14.96 11.31
CA SER A 181 0.99 15.54 10.14
C SER A 181 1.70 16.85 10.44
N VAL A 182 1.20 17.66 11.37
CA VAL A 182 1.89 18.87 11.84
C VAL A 182 3.22 18.52 12.53
N LEU A 183 3.25 17.45 13.33
CA LEU A 183 4.51 16.97 13.93
C LEU A 183 5.47 16.44 12.84
N MET A 184 4.96 15.70 11.86
CA MET A 184 5.75 15.27 10.71
C MET A 184 6.33 16.47 9.94
N LEU A 185 5.56 17.56 9.74
CA LEU A 185 6.05 18.78 9.11
C LEU A 185 7.25 19.39 9.85
N ILE A 186 7.23 19.37 11.18
CA ILE A 186 8.39 19.83 11.98
C ILE A 186 9.62 19.00 11.63
N GLY A 187 9.48 17.68 11.55
CA GLY A 187 10.56 16.79 11.12
C GLY A 187 11.08 17.12 9.71
N ILE A 188 10.17 17.37 8.77
CA ILE A 188 10.51 17.79 7.39
C ILE A 188 11.29 19.10 7.39
N LEU A 189 10.85 20.09 8.16
CA LEU A 189 11.54 21.39 8.25
C LEU A 189 12.94 21.25 8.86
N VAL A 190 13.12 20.39 9.87
CA VAL A 190 14.47 20.10 10.41
C VAL A 190 15.37 19.53 9.33
N LEU A 191 14.89 18.56 8.52
CA LEU A 191 15.66 18.00 7.40
C LEU A 191 15.99 19.08 6.38
N TYR A 192 15.02 19.90 5.99
CA TYR A 192 15.18 21.01 5.05
C TYR A 192 16.32 21.94 5.47
N PHE A 193 16.29 22.47 6.69
CA PHE A 193 17.33 23.38 7.20
C PHE A 193 18.71 22.73 7.39
N ARG A 194 18.80 21.41 7.26
CA ARG A 194 20.08 20.67 7.29
C ARG A 194 20.61 20.34 5.90
N THR A 195 19.87 20.59 4.83
CA THR A 195 20.41 20.46 3.48
C THR A 195 21.42 21.56 3.22
N PRO A 196 22.48 21.30 2.42
CA PRO A 196 23.37 22.36 1.99
C PRO A 196 22.60 23.39 1.16
N VAL A 197 22.96 24.66 1.33
CA VAL A 197 22.40 25.75 0.53
C VAL A 197 22.99 25.75 -0.87
N ASP A 198 22.20 26.15 -1.85
CA ASP A 198 22.67 26.40 -3.22
C ASP A 198 23.43 27.74 -3.34
N ALA A 199 23.82 28.12 -4.56
CA ALA A 199 24.52 29.38 -4.83
C ALA A 199 23.70 30.65 -4.48
N ALA A 200 22.36 30.50 -4.33
CA ALA A 200 21.48 31.59 -3.90
C ALA A 200 21.22 31.60 -2.39
N GLY A 201 21.85 30.70 -1.62
CA GLY A 201 21.63 30.54 -0.18
C GLY A 201 20.35 29.83 0.19
N ILE A 202 19.77 29.03 -0.71
CA ILE A 202 18.47 28.39 -0.53
C ILE A 202 18.68 26.89 -0.25
N HIS A 203 17.96 26.36 0.76
CA HIS A 203 17.89 24.93 1.09
C HIS A 203 17.01 24.18 0.07
N SER A 204 16.98 22.82 0.14
CA SER A 204 16.21 21.99 -0.77
C SER A 204 15.25 21.05 -0.03
N PHE A 205 14.04 20.86 -0.57
CA PHE A 205 13.09 19.83 -0.14
C PHE A 205 13.23 18.53 -0.93
N ASP A 206 14.10 18.48 -1.94
CA ASP A 206 14.29 17.30 -2.80
C ASP A 206 14.80 16.10 -1.99
N LEU A 207 14.13 14.96 -2.15
CA LEU A 207 14.44 13.75 -1.40
C LEU A 207 15.83 13.21 -1.73
N ASN A 208 16.30 13.31 -2.99
CA ASN A 208 17.62 12.84 -3.37
C ASN A 208 18.70 13.67 -2.66
N VAL A 209 18.52 15.00 -2.62
CA VAL A 209 19.45 15.89 -1.90
C VAL A 209 19.48 15.55 -0.41
N ILE A 210 18.34 15.27 0.19
CA ILE A 210 18.26 14.90 1.61
C ILE A 210 18.93 13.55 1.85
N LEU A 211 18.64 12.54 1.04
CA LEU A 211 19.25 11.21 1.17
C LEU A 211 20.76 11.22 1.00
N GLU A 212 21.29 12.04 0.10
CA GLU A 212 22.72 12.05 -0.22
C GLU A 212 23.55 12.99 0.67
N LYS A 213 22.99 14.14 1.03
CA LYS A 213 23.77 15.25 1.61
C LYS A 213 23.44 15.57 3.06
N VAL A 214 22.30 15.08 3.59
CA VAL A 214 21.94 15.35 5.00
C VAL A 214 22.53 14.27 5.90
N SER A 215 23.39 14.70 6.81
CA SER A 215 23.89 13.87 7.90
C SER A 215 23.48 14.50 9.22
N LEU A 216 22.76 13.73 10.04
CA LEU A 216 22.30 14.17 11.35
C LEU A 216 23.06 13.41 12.43
N ASP A 217 23.38 14.10 13.52
CA ASP A 217 23.86 13.40 14.72
C ASP A 217 22.76 12.50 15.32
N PRO A 218 23.11 11.43 16.04
CA PRO A 218 22.14 10.46 16.54
C PRO A 218 21.03 11.05 17.42
N SER A 219 21.32 12.11 18.17
CA SER A 219 20.32 12.79 19.03
C SER A 219 19.27 13.48 18.18
N LEU A 220 19.69 14.22 17.15
CA LEU A 220 18.77 14.91 16.25
C LEU A 220 17.98 13.90 15.39
N GLN A 221 18.62 12.82 14.92
CA GLN A 221 17.92 11.71 14.26
C GLN A 221 16.78 11.17 15.13
N TRP A 222 17.02 11.01 16.44
CA TRP A 222 16.03 10.49 17.37
C TRP A 222 14.78 11.38 17.44
N TRP A 223 14.94 12.71 17.51
CA TRP A 223 13.82 13.65 17.56
C TRP A 223 13.07 13.77 16.24
N VAL A 224 13.78 13.78 15.11
CA VAL A 224 13.16 13.78 13.77
C VAL A 224 12.38 12.48 13.55
N PHE A 225 12.95 11.33 14.00
CA PHE A 225 12.25 10.06 13.96
C PHE A 225 10.98 10.07 14.83
N ALA A 226 11.04 10.63 16.04
CA ALA A 226 9.87 10.77 16.89
C ALA A 226 8.75 11.57 16.22
N ALA A 227 9.09 12.67 15.54
CA ALA A 227 8.14 13.49 14.79
C ALA A 227 7.51 12.71 13.62
N PHE A 228 8.31 12.00 12.82
CA PHE A 228 7.84 11.14 11.75
C PHE A 228 7.03 9.96 12.27
N PHE A 229 7.47 9.34 13.37
CA PHE A 229 6.78 8.22 14.02
C PHE A 229 5.33 8.59 14.36
N VAL A 230 5.09 9.72 15.01
CA VAL A 230 3.72 10.11 15.39
C VAL A 230 2.84 10.30 14.15
N GLY A 231 3.34 11.00 13.12
CA GLY A 231 2.60 11.20 11.87
C GLY A 231 2.24 9.89 11.17
N PHE A 232 3.22 9.01 11.02
CA PHE A 232 3.02 7.75 10.32
C PHE A 232 2.27 6.72 11.17
N ALA A 233 2.52 6.62 12.47
CA ALA A 233 1.85 5.69 13.38
C ALA A 233 0.35 5.98 13.53
N ILE A 234 -0.05 7.25 13.51
CA ILE A 234 -1.45 7.64 13.45
C ILE A 234 -2.08 7.14 12.14
N LYS A 235 -1.38 7.28 11.03
CA LYS A 235 -1.89 6.91 9.70
C LYS A 235 -1.95 5.40 9.49
N VAL A 236 -0.96 4.64 9.99
CA VAL A 236 -0.92 3.16 9.97
C VAL A 236 -2.03 2.54 10.83
N PRO A 237 -2.66 3.15 11.67
CA PRO A 237 -3.20 3.10 13.02
C PRO A 237 -2.48 2.11 13.96
N MET A 238 -1.24 2.42 14.29
CA MET A 238 -0.52 1.66 15.32
C MET A 238 -1.14 1.88 16.71
N PHE A 239 -1.09 0.85 17.56
CA PHE A 239 -1.45 1.04 18.97
C PHE A 239 -0.51 2.07 19.63
N PRO A 240 -0.99 3.02 20.44
CA PRO A 240 -2.38 3.30 20.86
C PRO A 240 -3.14 4.27 19.92
N PHE A 241 -2.56 4.71 18.80
CA PHE A 241 -3.10 5.76 17.93
C PHE A 241 -4.21 5.28 16.97
N HIS A 242 -4.74 4.06 17.14
CA HIS A 242 -5.67 3.40 16.22
C HIS A 242 -7.16 3.77 16.41
N THR A 243 -7.52 4.44 17.51
CA THR A 243 -8.94 4.56 17.94
C THR A 243 -9.83 5.36 16.99
N TRP A 244 -9.27 6.17 16.12
CA TRP A 244 -10.02 6.91 15.09
C TRP A 244 -10.50 6.00 13.95
N LEU A 245 -9.77 4.91 13.67
CA LEU A 245 -9.99 4.08 12.51
C LEU A 245 -11.35 3.35 12.53
N PRO A 246 -11.74 2.62 13.59
CA PRO A 246 -13.03 1.95 13.62
C PRO A 246 -14.21 2.93 13.50
N ASP A 247 -14.11 4.10 14.13
CA ASP A 247 -15.17 5.11 14.06
C ASP A 247 -15.30 5.66 12.63
N ALA A 248 -14.17 6.01 12.01
CA ALA A 248 -14.16 6.47 10.62
C ALA A 248 -14.71 5.41 9.65
N HIS A 249 -14.30 4.15 9.77
CA HIS A 249 -14.78 3.07 8.90
C HIS A 249 -16.26 2.78 9.07
N VAL A 250 -16.74 2.70 10.31
CA VAL A 250 -18.15 2.37 10.60
C VAL A 250 -19.07 3.42 10.00
N GLU A 251 -18.71 4.68 10.12
CA GLU A 251 -19.53 5.79 9.63
C GLU A 251 -19.35 6.07 8.13
N ALA A 252 -18.13 5.91 7.56
CA ALA A 252 -17.88 6.22 6.15
C ALA A 252 -18.83 5.45 5.19
N PRO A 253 -19.20 6.02 4.04
CA PRO A 253 -19.85 5.26 2.97
C PRO A 253 -18.94 4.11 2.51
N THR A 254 -19.52 3.07 1.90
CA THR A 254 -18.78 1.84 1.51
C THR A 254 -17.51 2.15 0.73
N ALA A 255 -17.59 2.97 -0.32
CA ALA A 255 -16.42 3.37 -1.11
C ALA A 255 -15.38 4.15 -0.28
N GLY A 256 -15.82 5.01 0.66
CA GLY A 256 -14.93 5.67 1.61
C GLY A 256 -14.16 4.67 2.46
N SER A 257 -14.82 3.60 2.95
CA SER A 257 -14.16 2.53 3.70
C SER A 257 -13.19 1.72 2.84
N VAL A 258 -13.53 1.45 1.57
CA VAL A 258 -12.65 0.76 0.61
C VAL A 258 -11.35 1.54 0.38
N ILE A 259 -11.47 2.83 0.10
CA ILE A 259 -10.31 3.70 -0.13
C ILE A 259 -9.50 3.91 1.16
N LEU A 260 -10.17 4.11 2.30
CA LEU A 260 -9.50 4.27 3.59
C LEU A 260 -8.67 3.03 3.93
N ALA A 261 -9.27 1.83 3.89
CA ALA A 261 -8.58 0.57 4.18
C ALA A 261 -7.57 0.19 3.07
N GLY A 262 -7.96 0.36 1.82
CA GLY A 262 -7.17 -0.09 0.67
C GLY A 262 -5.91 0.74 0.42
N VAL A 263 -5.98 2.06 0.63
CA VAL A 263 -4.94 3.01 0.22
C VAL A 263 -4.44 3.88 1.36
N LEU A 264 -5.33 4.62 2.06
CA LEU A 264 -4.90 5.66 2.99
C LEU A 264 -4.04 5.14 4.15
N LEU A 265 -4.35 3.95 4.66
CA LEU A 265 -3.55 3.35 5.74
C LEU A 265 -2.13 3.01 5.28
N LYS A 266 -1.94 2.66 3.99
CA LYS A 266 -0.63 2.31 3.43
C LYS A 266 0.30 3.50 3.29
N MET A 267 -0.23 4.71 3.25
CA MET A 267 0.59 5.93 3.26
C MET A 267 1.47 6.01 4.51
N GLY A 268 0.96 5.58 5.67
CA GLY A 268 1.75 5.56 6.91
C GLY A 268 2.91 4.56 6.85
N THR A 269 2.65 3.31 6.41
CA THR A 269 3.69 2.29 6.21
C THR A 269 4.68 2.74 5.13
N TYR A 270 4.17 3.34 4.03
CA TYR A 270 5.00 3.96 2.99
C TYR A 270 5.90 5.05 3.55
N GLY A 271 5.39 5.90 4.45
CA GLY A 271 6.17 6.95 5.11
C GLY A 271 7.34 6.40 5.92
N PHE A 272 7.13 5.33 6.69
CA PHE A 272 8.24 4.64 7.36
C PHE A 272 9.25 4.09 6.37
N TYR A 273 8.80 3.35 5.36
CA TYR A 273 9.65 2.75 4.35
C TYR A 273 10.44 3.81 3.56
N ARG A 274 9.74 4.84 3.08
CA ARG A 274 10.29 5.82 2.13
C ARG A 274 11.18 6.87 2.80
N PHE A 275 10.83 7.29 4.01
CA PHE A 275 11.45 8.44 4.65
C PHE A 275 12.16 8.07 5.96
N ALA A 276 11.44 7.47 6.90
CA ALA A 276 12.00 7.26 8.24
C ALA A 276 13.23 6.33 8.22
N LEU A 277 13.12 5.16 7.61
CA LEU A 277 14.19 4.16 7.62
C LEU A 277 15.45 4.62 6.86
N PRO A 278 15.36 5.07 5.59
CA PRO A 278 16.55 5.38 4.82
C PRO A 278 17.25 6.69 5.22
N ILE A 279 16.51 7.66 5.82
CA ILE A 279 17.07 8.95 6.24
C ILE A 279 17.61 8.88 7.68
N LEU A 280 16.99 8.07 8.54
CA LEU A 280 17.23 8.05 9.99
C LEU A 280 17.60 6.64 10.48
N PRO A 281 18.61 5.98 9.93
CA PRO A 281 18.90 4.58 10.21
C PRO A 281 19.32 4.33 11.67
N ASP A 282 20.09 5.23 12.30
CA ASP A 282 20.51 5.07 13.71
C ASP A 282 19.31 5.22 14.66
N ALA A 283 18.45 6.21 14.42
CA ALA A 283 17.24 6.36 15.19
C ALA A 283 16.28 5.18 15.00
N THR A 284 16.16 4.65 13.77
CA THR A 284 15.36 3.44 13.51
C THR A 284 15.79 2.29 14.39
N LEU A 285 17.09 2.04 14.52
CA LEU A 285 17.63 0.97 15.38
C LEU A 285 17.44 1.25 16.87
N ALA A 286 17.55 2.51 17.28
CA ALA A 286 17.28 2.90 18.68
C ALA A 286 15.80 2.70 19.06
N TRP A 287 14.88 2.98 18.14
CA TRP A 287 13.44 2.81 18.35
C TRP A 287 12.94 1.39 18.08
N LEU A 288 13.76 0.53 17.47
CA LEU A 288 13.36 -0.79 16.99
C LEU A 288 12.64 -1.66 18.03
N PRO A 289 13.11 -1.78 19.29
CA PRO A 289 12.41 -2.56 20.31
C PRO A 289 10.98 -2.07 20.55
N PHE A 290 10.82 -0.76 20.65
CA PHE A 290 9.52 -0.12 20.87
C PHE A 290 8.58 -0.33 19.67
N LEU A 291 9.08 -0.18 18.46
CA LEU A 291 8.32 -0.37 17.22
C LEU A 291 7.83 -1.80 17.05
N LEU A 292 8.67 -2.79 17.37
CA LEU A 292 8.28 -4.20 17.31
C LEU A 292 7.25 -4.56 18.39
N ILE A 293 7.38 -4.03 19.61
CA ILE A 293 6.39 -4.21 20.68
C ILE A 293 5.04 -3.64 20.26
N LEU A 294 4.99 -2.43 19.72
CA LEU A 294 3.75 -1.83 19.26
C LEU A 294 3.13 -2.61 18.09
N SER A 295 3.97 -3.16 17.20
CA SER A 295 3.51 -4.02 16.10
C SER A 295 2.85 -5.29 16.64
N ILE A 296 3.48 -5.98 17.59
CA ILE A 296 2.93 -7.18 18.25
C ILE A 296 1.61 -6.85 18.95
N ILE A 297 1.57 -5.76 19.73
CA ILE A 297 0.34 -5.31 20.39
C ILE A 297 -0.74 -5.08 19.33
N GLY A 298 -0.44 -4.40 18.22
CA GLY A 298 -1.37 -4.20 17.13
C GLY A 298 -1.93 -5.50 16.58
N VAL A 299 -1.07 -6.49 16.33
CA VAL A 299 -1.45 -7.82 15.84
C VAL A 299 -2.43 -8.51 16.78
N ILE A 300 -2.04 -8.68 18.04
CA ILE A 300 -2.82 -9.47 19.02
C ILE A 300 -4.07 -8.70 19.47
N TYR A 301 -3.91 -7.44 19.88
CA TYR A 301 -5.02 -6.60 20.33
C TYR A 301 -6.06 -6.40 19.23
N GLY A 302 -5.64 -6.07 18.00
CA GLY A 302 -6.55 -5.90 16.87
C GLY A 302 -7.38 -7.15 16.60
N ALA A 303 -6.75 -8.33 16.61
CA ALA A 303 -7.41 -9.61 16.42
C ALA A 303 -8.40 -9.95 17.57
N MET A 304 -7.99 -9.77 18.83
CA MET A 304 -8.85 -10.02 19.99
C MET A 304 -10.07 -9.09 20.01
N VAL A 305 -9.89 -7.82 19.69
CA VAL A 305 -11.00 -6.86 19.63
C VAL A 305 -11.92 -7.19 18.47
N SER A 306 -11.41 -7.65 17.32
CA SER A 306 -12.22 -8.11 16.18
C SER A 306 -13.13 -9.27 16.58
N LEU A 307 -12.62 -10.22 17.36
CA LEU A 307 -13.36 -11.41 17.80
C LEU A 307 -14.65 -11.06 18.55
N VAL A 308 -14.64 -10.00 19.36
CA VAL A 308 -15.78 -9.62 20.22
C VAL A 308 -16.75 -8.62 19.58
N GLN A 309 -16.53 -8.21 18.32
CA GLN A 309 -17.38 -7.24 17.65
C GLN A 309 -18.77 -7.84 17.31
N LYS A 310 -19.78 -6.96 17.42
CA LYS A 310 -21.18 -7.27 17.08
C LYS A 310 -21.60 -6.73 15.70
N ASP A 311 -20.84 -5.80 15.14
CA ASP A 311 -21.04 -5.17 13.84
C ASP A 311 -19.99 -5.70 12.86
N MET A 312 -20.42 -6.20 11.68
CA MET A 312 -19.52 -6.76 10.65
C MET A 312 -18.48 -5.74 10.17
N LYS A 313 -18.90 -4.49 9.96
CA LYS A 313 -18.03 -3.43 9.45
C LYS A 313 -16.97 -3.04 10.49
N LYS A 314 -17.35 -3.03 11.77
CA LYS A 314 -16.46 -2.75 12.89
C LYS A 314 -15.45 -3.89 13.09
N LEU A 315 -15.87 -5.14 12.91
CA LEU A 315 -14.98 -6.30 12.93
C LEU A 315 -13.90 -6.18 11.87
N VAL A 316 -14.29 -5.90 10.61
CA VAL A 316 -13.34 -5.71 9.50
C VAL A 316 -12.42 -4.49 9.73
N ALA A 317 -12.91 -3.41 10.37
CA ALA A 317 -12.07 -2.26 10.71
C ALA A 317 -10.98 -2.61 11.73
N TYR A 318 -11.30 -3.37 12.78
CA TYR A 318 -10.29 -3.81 13.76
C TYR A 318 -9.34 -4.87 13.20
N SER A 319 -9.79 -5.71 12.27
CA SER A 319 -8.89 -6.64 11.57
C SER A 319 -7.78 -5.90 10.82
N SER A 320 -8.07 -4.69 10.31
CA SER A 320 -7.04 -3.84 9.68
C SER A 320 -5.93 -3.43 10.64
N VAL A 321 -6.24 -3.17 11.91
CA VAL A 321 -5.23 -2.88 12.96
C VAL A 321 -4.28 -4.07 13.11
N SER A 322 -4.83 -5.29 13.12
CA SER A 322 -4.04 -6.53 13.20
C SER A 322 -3.15 -6.72 11.96
N HIS A 323 -3.71 -6.65 10.75
CA HIS A 323 -2.95 -6.84 9.51
C HIS A 323 -1.87 -5.79 9.29
N LEU A 324 -2.12 -4.53 9.68
CA LEU A 324 -1.11 -3.49 9.60
C LEU A 324 -0.04 -3.64 10.68
N GLY A 325 -0.38 -4.22 11.84
CA GLY A 325 0.60 -4.70 12.81
C GLY A 325 1.58 -5.71 12.19
N PHE A 326 1.08 -6.65 11.36
CA PHE A 326 1.92 -7.55 10.57
C PHE A 326 2.81 -6.81 9.58
N CYS A 327 2.26 -5.84 8.82
CA CYS A 327 3.06 -5.04 7.89
C CYS A 327 4.21 -4.33 8.62
N MET A 328 3.93 -3.73 9.79
CA MET A 328 4.95 -3.03 10.56
C MET A 328 5.99 -3.99 11.14
N ALA A 329 5.57 -5.15 11.65
CA ALA A 329 6.50 -6.18 12.14
C ALA A 329 7.44 -6.68 11.02
N GLY A 330 6.92 -6.89 9.81
CA GLY A 330 7.70 -7.25 8.64
C GLY A 330 8.70 -6.17 8.24
N LEU A 331 8.28 -4.91 8.21
CA LEU A 331 9.13 -3.77 7.87
C LEU A 331 10.28 -3.62 8.90
N PHE A 332 9.95 -3.69 10.18
CA PHE A 332 10.92 -3.55 11.27
C PHE A 332 11.72 -4.83 11.58
N ALA A 333 11.44 -5.94 10.91
CA ALA A 333 12.35 -7.09 10.94
C ALA A 333 13.70 -6.78 10.29
N LEU A 334 13.79 -5.73 9.47
CA LEU A 334 15.01 -5.25 8.80
C LEU A 334 15.73 -6.38 8.05
N THR A 335 14.96 -7.21 7.37
CA THR A 335 15.41 -8.26 6.48
C THR A 335 14.77 -8.11 5.12
N GLU A 336 15.42 -8.56 4.04
CA GLU A 336 14.82 -8.46 2.70
C GLU A 336 13.45 -9.15 2.63
N ALA A 337 13.33 -10.35 3.19
CA ALA A 337 12.07 -11.08 3.25
C ALA A 337 11.01 -10.31 4.05
N GLY A 338 11.37 -9.75 5.21
CA GLY A 338 10.44 -8.99 6.05
C GLY A 338 9.89 -7.76 5.34
N ILE A 339 10.76 -7.00 4.67
CA ILE A 339 10.38 -5.79 3.92
C ILE A 339 9.51 -6.17 2.71
N LYS A 340 9.92 -7.16 1.90
CA LYS A 340 9.11 -7.66 0.78
C LYS A 340 7.75 -8.17 1.25
N GLY A 341 7.71 -8.92 2.34
CA GLY A 341 6.49 -9.41 2.96
C GLY A 341 5.59 -8.27 3.45
N SER A 342 6.16 -7.22 4.06
CA SER A 342 5.44 -6.03 4.48
C SER A 342 4.74 -5.35 3.29
N VAL A 343 5.46 -5.09 2.20
CA VAL A 343 4.90 -4.48 0.98
C VAL A 343 3.83 -5.37 0.37
N MET A 344 4.10 -6.67 0.24
CA MET A 344 3.12 -7.63 -0.27
C MET A 344 1.86 -7.63 0.59
N GLN A 345 1.98 -7.61 1.91
CA GLN A 345 0.83 -7.59 2.81
C GLN A 345 0.04 -6.27 2.74
N MET A 346 0.70 -5.14 2.45
CA MET A 346 -0.02 -3.90 2.15
C MET A 346 -0.93 -4.05 0.93
N ILE A 347 -0.44 -4.65 -0.15
CA ILE A 347 -1.22 -4.90 -1.38
C ILE A 347 -2.36 -5.89 -1.09
N ASN A 348 -2.04 -7.01 -0.42
CA ASN A 348 -3.00 -8.05 -0.07
C ASN A 348 -4.13 -7.51 0.82
N HIS A 349 -3.80 -6.71 1.83
CA HIS A 349 -4.80 -6.06 2.68
C HIS A 349 -5.68 -5.09 1.87
N GLY A 350 -5.14 -4.40 0.87
CA GLY A 350 -5.94 -3.56 -0.03
C GLY A 350 -6.97 -4.36 -0.81
N ILE A 351 -6.58 -5.53 -1.32
CA ILE A 351 -7.44 -6.43 -2.10
C ILE A 351 -8.46 -7.11 -1.18
N SER A 352 -8.02 -7.79 -0.13
CA SER A 352 -8.90 -8.61 0.73
C SER A 352 -9.81 -7.75 1.60
N THR A 353 -9.27 -6.75 2.31
CA THR A 353 -10.09 -5.89 3.19
C THR A 353 -10.96 -4.93 2.39
N GLY A 354 -10.46 -4.41 1.26
CA GLY A 354 -11.29 -3.67 0.31
C GLY A 354 -12.48 -4.50 -0.17
N GLY A 355 -12.23 -5.76 -0.54
CA GLY A 355 -13.27 -6.72 -0.91
C GLY A 355 -14.26 -7.01 0.22
N LEU A 356 -13.79 -7.18 1.47
CA LEU A 356 -14.67 -7.36 2.63
C LEU A 356 -15.58 -6.15 2.87
N PHE A 357 -15.06 -4.92 2.75
CA PHE A 357 -15.89 -3.72 2.89
C PHE A 357 -16.92 -3.59 1.79
N LEU A 358 -16.60 -3.96 0.55
CA LEU A 358 -17.57 -4.03 -0.55
C LEU A 358 -18.67 -5.05 -0.26
N LEU A 359 -18.30 -6.25 0.18
CA LEU A 359 -19.27 -7.30 0.52
C LEU A 359 -20.16 -6.89 1.69
N VAL A 360 -19.60 -6.30 2.75
CA VAL A 360 -20.42 -5.72 3.84
C VAL A 360 -21.33 -4.61 3.32
N GLY A 361 -20.88 -3.81 2.35
CA GLY A 361 -21.69 -2.80 1.68
C GLY A 361 -22.87 -3.39 0.92
N ILE A 362 -22.63 -4.45 0.14
CA ILE A 362 -23.66 -5.17 -0.64
C ILE A 362 -24.82 -5.64 0.25
N ILE A 363 -24.51 -6.29 1.37
CA ILE A 363 -25.58 -6.77 2.27
C ILE A 363 -26.23 -5.62 3.04
N TYR A 364 -25.47 -4.57 3.37
CA TYR A 364 -26.01 -3.38 4.01
C TYR A 364 -27.01 -2.61 3.11
N GLU A 365 -26.79 -2.56 1.80
CA GLU A 365 -27.75 -1.96 0.85
C GLU A 365 -29.10 -2.69 0.86
N ARG A 366 -29.11 -3.99 1.16
CA ARG A 366 -30.34 -4.81 1.21
C ARG A 366 -31.02 -4.79 2.57
N MET A 367 -30.24 -4.88 3.64
CA MET A 367 -30.74 -5.10 5.01
C MET A 367 -30.76 -3.86 5.89
N HIS A 368 -30.05 -2.79 5.51
CA HIS A 368 -29.83 -1.56 6.29
C HIS A 368 -29.33 -1.80 7.73
N THR A 369 -28.78 -2.98 7.99
CA THR A 369 -28.14 -3.34 9.27
C THR A 369 -26.84 -4.10 9.03
N ARG A 370 -25.93 -4.03 10.00
CA ARG A 370 -24.64 -4.75 10.00
C ARG A 370 -24.48 -5.61 11.24
N GLU A 371 -25.52 -5.70 12.07
CA GLU A 371 -25.49 -6.43 13.32
C GLU A 371 -25.48 -7.94 13.06
N ILE A 372 -24.38 -8.61 13.45
CA ILE A 372 -24.12 -10.02 13.11
C ILE A 372 -25.25 -10.95 13.59
N LYS A 373 -25.83 -10.68 14.77
CA LYS A 373 -26.87 -11.54 15.35
C LYS A 373 -28.19 -11.56 14.55
N LEU A 374 -28.40 -10.57 13.67
CA LEU A 374 -29.60 -10.49 12.83
C LEU A 374 -29.50 -11.34 11.55
N TYR A 375 -28.36 -11.96 11.33
CA TYR A 375 -28.10 -12.85 10.22
C TYR A 375 -28.07 -14.31 10.70
N GLY A 376 -28.11 -15.24 9.75
CA GLY A 376 -28.05 -16.68 9.92
C GLY A 376 -28.59 -17.35 8.67
N GLY A 377 -27.98 -18.43 8.21
CA GLY A 377 -28.42 -19.15 7.01
C GLY A 377 -28.34 -18.36 5.70
N LEU A 378 -27.59 -17.25 5.64
CA LEU A 378 -27.53 -16.37 4.48
C LEU A 378 -27.05 -17.09 3.22
N ALA A 379 -26.21 -18.13 3.34
CA ALA A 379 -25.76 -18.93 2.21
C ALA A 379 -26.89 -19.66 1.47
N LYS A 380 -28.00 -19.96 2.14
CA LYS A 380 -29.20 -20.55 1.52
C LYS A 380 -29.95 -19.55 0.64
N LEU A 381 -29.91 -18.27 1.00
CA LEU A 381 -30.64 -17.19 0.33
C LEU A 381 -29.82 -16.51 -0.77
N MET A 382 -28.50 -16.38 -0.57
CA MET A 382 -27.56 -15.68 -1.45
C MET A 382 -26.28 -16.53 -1.64
N PRO A 383 -26.33 -17.67 -2.37
CA PRO A 383 -25.21 -18.60 -2.51
C PRO A 383 -24.00 -17.99 -3.24
N VAL A 384 -24.23 -17.14 -4.24
CA VAL A 384 -23.15 -16.48 -4.98
C VAL A 384 -22.43 -15.49 -4.08
N TYR A 385 -23.18 -14.64 -3.38
CA TYR A 385 -22.63 -13.71 -2.41
C TYR A 385 -21.81 -14.43 -1.32
N ALA A 386 -22.34 -15.55 -0.80
CA ALA A 386 -21.65 -16.38 0.19
C ALA A 386 -20.31 -16.93 -0.36
N THR A 387 -20.28 -17.32 -1.63
CA THR A 387 -19.05 -17.80 -2.28
C THR A 387 -18.00 -16.69 -2.38
N PHE A 388 -18.38 -15.50 -2.85
CA PHE A 388 -17.46 -14.36 -2.90
C PHE A 388 -16.95 -13.97 -1.51
N PHE A 389 -17.85 -13.95 -0.51
CA PHE A 389 -17.47 -13.64 0.86
C PHE A 389 -16.51 -14.69 1.41
N MET A 390 -16.72 -15.99 1.14
CA MET A 390 -15.81 -17.06 1.54
C MET A 390 -14.43 -16.89 0.92
N ILE A 391 -14.33 -16.67 -0.39
CA ILE A 391 -13.04 -16.51 -1.07
C ILE A 391 -12.24 -15.34 -0.48
N ILE A 392 -12.89 -14.20 -0.28
CA ILE A 392 -12.23 -13.01 0.29
C ILE A 392 -11.90 -13.22 1.78
N THR A 393 -12.74 -13.93 2.53
CA THR A 393 -12.43 -14.35 3.92
C THR A 393 -11.19 -15.23 3.96
N LEU A 394 -11.12 -16.28 3.13
CA LEU A 394 -9.97 -17.18 3.03
C LEU A 394 -8.70 -16.44 2.58
N SER A 395 -8.84 -15.45 1.70
CA SER A 395 -7.77 -14.52 1.32
C SER A 395 -7.27 -13.71 2.53
N SER A 396 -8.20 -13.20 3.34
CA SER A 396 -7.86 -12.36 4.51
C SER A 396 -7.19 -13.15 5.64
N ILE A 397 -7.52 -14.42 5.83
CA ILE A 397 -6.91 -15.26 6.88
C ILE A 397 -5.62 -15.95 6.46
N GLY A 398 -5.13 -15.68 5.26
CA GLY A 398 -3.88 -16.25 4.79
C GLY A 398 -3.97 -17.75 4.43
N LEU A 399 -5.05 -18.18 3.75
CA LEU A 399 -5.11 -19.55 3.24
C LEU A 399 -4.08 -19.76 2.11
N PRO A 400 -3.25 -20.85 2.15
CA PRO A 400 -2.35 -21.19 1.05
C PRO A 400 -3.07 -21.26 -0.31
N GLY A 401 -2.45 -20.66 -1.34
CA GLY A 401 -3.05 -20.50 -2.67
C GLY A 401 -3.76 -19.17 -2.88
N LEU A 402 -3.90 -18.34 -1.83
CA LEU A 402 -4.43 -16.98 -1.89
C LEU A 402 -3.37 -15.95 -1.44
N ASN A 403 -3.55 -14.72 -1.86
CA ASN A 403 -2.58 -13.64 -1.68
C ASN A 403 -2.19 -13.36 -0.22
N GLY A 404 -3.14 -13.43 0.73
CA GLY A 404 -2.86 -13.18 2.16
C GLY A 404 -1.74 -14.05 2.71
N PHE A 405 -1.74 -15.35 2.36
CA PHE A 405 -0.70 -16.29 2.77
C PHE A 405 0.70 -15.85 2.35
N ILE A 406 0.83 -15.36 1.10
CA ILE A 406 2.13 -14.96 0.56
C ILE A 406 2.75 -13.82 1.37
N GLY A 407 1.96 -12.81 1.73
CA GLY A 407 2.43 -11.70 2.56
C GLY A 407 2.82 -12.16 3.97
N GLU A 408 1.93 -12.89 4.64
CA GLU A 408 2.14 -13.31 6.02
C GLU A 408 3.30 -14.28 6.17
N ILE A 409 3.41 -15.31 5.32
CA ILE A 409 4.53 -16.27 5.38
C ILE A 409 5.87 -15.58 5.11
N THR A 410 5.90 -14.62 4.19
CA THR A 410 7.14 -13.88 3.86
C THR A 410 7.55 -12.98 5.03
N ILE A 411 6.60 -12.37 5.75
CA ILE A 411 6.86 -11.63 7.00
C ILE A 411 7.41 -12.58 8.07
N LEU A 412 6.81 -13.76 8.24
CA LEU A 412 7.31 -14.77 9.20
C LEU A 412 8.74 -15.21 8.88
N MET A 413 9.04 -15.44 7.61
CA MET A 413 10.41 -15.76 7.15
C MET A 413 11.37 -14.60 7.48
N GLY A 414 10.94 -13.35 7.27
CA GLY A 414 11.71 -12.18 7.64
C GLY A 414 11.98 -12.08 9.13
N ALA A 415 10.97 -12.30 9.95
CA ALA A 415 11.08 -12.32 11.40
C ALA A 415 11.98 -13.47 11.91
N TYR A 416 11.91 -14.64 11.28
CA TYR A 416 12.76 -15.79 11.61
C TYR A 416 14.24 -15.50 11.33
N HIS A 417 14.57 -14.85 10.22
CA HIS A 417 15.92 -14.49 9.82
C HIS A 417 16.43 -13.17 10.41
N MET A 418 15.63 -12.52 11.24
CA MET A 418 16.05 -11.30 11.92
C MET A 418 17.29 -11.57 12.78
N PRO A 419 18.35 -10.75 12.67
CA PRO A 419 19.56 -10.93 13.46
C PRO A 419 19.27 -10.92 14.96
N SER A 420 19.72 -11.97 15.68
CA SER A 420 19.44 -12.16 17.12
C SER A 420 19.96 -11.03 18.00
N PHE A 421 21.00 -10.33 17.57
CA PHE A 421 21.55 -9.17 18.28
C PHE A 421 20.65 -7.93 18.18
N LEU A 422 19.69 -7.86 17.23
CA LEU A 422 18.80 -6.72 17.11
C LEU A 422 17.71 -6.74 18.19
N ILE A 423 17.00 -7.83 18.43
CA ILE A 423 16.13 -8.11 19.60
C ILE A 423 15.00 -9.13 19.27
N PHE A 424 14.55 -9.93 20.26
CA PHE A 424 13.28 -10.70 20.30
C PHE A 424 12.88 -11.54 19.06
N SER A 425 13.77 -11.94 18.15
CA SER A 425 13.39 -12.61 16.90
C SER A 425 12.46 -13.81 17.10
N LYS A 426 12.76 -14.70 18.03
CA LYS A 426 11.92 -15.88 18.32
C LYS A 426 10.59 -15.52 18.97
N SER A 427 10.57 -14.53 19.88
CA SER A 427 9.33 -14.06 20.50
C SER A 427 8.44 -13.33 19.50
N LEU A 428 9.02 -12.52 18.60
CA LEU A 428 8.30 -11.87 17.51
C LEU A 428 7.58 -12.91 16.66
N LEU A 429 8.28 -13.97 16.22
CA LEU A 429 7.71 -15.04 15.42
C LEU A 429 6.52 -15.72 16.12
N PHE A 430 6.65 -16.01 17.43
CA PHE A 430 5.58 -16.63 18.22
C PHE A 430 4.30 -15.76 18.20
N PHE A 431 4.42 -14.47 18.45
CA PHE A 431 3.26 -13.56 18.48
C PHE A 431 2.65 -13.37 17.10
N LEU A 432 3.44 -13.34 16.03
CA LEU A 432 2.93 -13.27 14.67
C LEU A 432 2.13 -14.53 14.32
N VAL A 433 2.65 -15.74 14.62
CA VAL A 433 1.90 -16.99 14.40
C VAL A 433 0.60 -17.00 15.23
N ALA A 434 0.64 -16.58 16.49
CA ALA A 434 -0.58 -16.44 17.30
C ALA A 434 -1.60 -15.48 16.67
N GLY A 435 -1.12 -14.37 16.09
CA GLY A 435 -1.96 -13.41 15.35
C GLY A 435 -2.65 -14.01 14.14
N MET A 436 -1.96 -14.84 13.34
CA MET A 436 -2.57 -15.57 12.22
C MET A 436 -3.70 -16.50 12.68
N LEU A 437 -3.47 -17.27 13.77
CA LEU A 437 -4.49 -18.14 14.35
C LEU A 437 -5.72 -17.35 14.82
N LEU A 438 -5.51 -16.22 15.49
CA LEU A 438 -6.60 -15.33 15.91
C LEU A 438 -7.32 -14.73 14.70
N GLY A 439 -6.60 -14.40 13.63
CA GLY A 439 -7.13 -13.93 12.35
C GLY A 439 -8.11 -14.93 11.75
N ALA A 440 -7.69 -16.18 11.65
CA ALA A 440 -8.54 -17.28 11.21
C ALA A 440 -9.77 -17.44 12.12
N ALA A 441 -9.57 -17.37 13.44
CA ALA A 441 -10.64 -17.56 14.41
C ALA A 441 -11.75 -16.52 14.24
N TYR A 442 -11.46 -15.20 14.22
CA TYR A 442 -12.52 -14.19 14.15
C TYR A 442 -13.20 -14.14 12.78
N MET A 443 -12.48 -14.39 11.69
CA MET A 443 -13.05 -14.35 10.34
C MET A 443 -13.94 -15.57 10.05
N LEU A 444 -13.47 -16.78 10.40
CA LEU A 444 -14.27 -17.99 10.23
C LEU A 444 -15.50 -17.98 11.16
N TRP A 445 -15.36 -17.43 12.38
CA TRP A 445 -16.47 -17.27 13.29
C TRP A 445 -17.49 -16.23 12.78
N LEU A 446 -17.04 -15.13 12.14
CA LEU A 446 -17.92 -14.20 11.44
C LEU A 446 -18.69 -14.95 10.34
N TYR A 447 -17.97 -15.68 9.48
CA TYR A 447 -18.58 -16.42 8.39
C TYR A 447 -19.61 -17.42 8.88
N GLN A 448 -19.25 -18.23 9.89
CA GLN A 448 -20.15 -19.20 10.50
C GLN A 448 -21.45 -18.57 10.98
N ARG A 449 -21.38 -17.47 11.72
CA ARG A 449 -22.56 -16.80 12.29
C ARG A 449 -23.47 -16.17 11.25
N VAL A 450 -22.93 -15.69 10.15
CA VAL A 450 -23.69 -14.96 9.12
C VAL A 450 -24.26 -15.92 8.08
N PHE A 451 -23.46 -16.90 7.62
CA PHE A 451 -23.78 -17.67 6.43
C PHE A 451 -24.37 -19.05 6.74
N PHE A 452 -24.03 -19.66 7.88
CA PHE A 452 -24.52 -20.99 8.25
C PHE A 452 -25.68 -20.93 9.24
N GLY A 453 -26.28 -22.12 9.49
CA GLY A 453 -27.43 -22.26 10.37
C GLY A 453 -28.77 -22.08 9.66
N GLU A 454 -29.82 -21.81 10.45
CA GLU A 454 -31.17 -21.59 9.96
C GLU A 454 -31.46 -20.10 9.79
N VAL A 455 -32.34 -19.77 8.84
CA VAL A 455 -32.85 -18.43 8.66
C VAL A 455 -33.92 -18.17 9.72
N THR A 456 -33.52 -17.56 10.83
CA THR A 456 -34.42 -17.31 11.97
C THR A 456 -35.07 -15.92 11.92
N ASN A 457 -34.51 -15.00 11.14
CA ASN A 457 -35.02 -13.64 11.01
C ASN A 457 -35.91 -13.53 9.76
N PRO A 458 -37.24 -13.32 9.89
CA PRO A 458 -38.14 -13.16 8.75
C PRO A 458 -37.78 -11.98 7.84
N HIS A 459 -37.29 -10.88 8.41
CA HIS A 459 -36.82 -9.72 7.66
C HIS A 459 -35.64 -10.07 6.71
N LEU A 460 -34.76 -10.98 7.10
CA LEU A 460 -33.66 -11.42 6.25
C LEU A 460 -34.20 -12.10 4.99
N GLU A 461 -35.17 -13.02 5.14
CA GLU A 461 -35.76 -13.72 4.00
C GLU A 461 -36.50 -12.76 3.06
N GLU A 462 -37.31 -11.86 3.59
CA GLU A 462 -38.09 -10.87 2.84
C GLU A 462 -37.19 -9.95 1.98
N HIS A 463 -36.07 -9.49 2.53
CA HIS A 463 -35.24 -8.47 1.88
C HIS A 463 -34.21 -9.05 0.92
N VAL A 464 -33.72 -10.28 1.11
CA VAL A 464 -32.62 -10.85 0.33
C VAL A 464 -32.99 -12.04 -0.56
N LYS A 465 -34.14 -12.72 -0.32
CA LYS A 465 -34.56 -13.88 -1.12
C LYS A 465 -34.75 -13.48 -2.59
N GLY A 466 -34.02 -14.17 -3.48
CA GLY A 466 -34.04 -13.87 -4.91
C GLY A 466 -33.24 -12.62 -5.32
N LYS A 467 -32.54 -11.97 -4.39
CA LYS A 467 -31.72 -10.77 -4.63
C LYS A 467 -30.23 -11.06 -4.39
N ASP A 468 -29.72 -12.14 -4.94
CA ASP A 468 -28.28 -12.43 -4.91
C ASP A 468 -27.48 -11.37 -5.68
N MET A 469 -26.18 -11.54 -5.85
CA MET A 469 -25.31 -10.56 -6.50
C MET A 469 -25.74 -10.28 -7.95
N ASN A 470 -25.88 -9.00 -8.29
CA ASN A 470 -26.17 -8.54 -9.64
C ASN A 470 -24.88 -8.41 -10.49
N GLY A 471 -25.04 -8.22 -11.82
CA GLY A 471 -23.90 -8.16 -12.74
C GLY A 471 -22.89 -7.05 -12.46
N ARG A 472 -23.32 -5.93 -11.88
CA ARG A 472 -22.42 -4.84 -11.47
C ARG A 472 -21.61 -5.24 -10.24
N GLU A 473 -22.24 -5.86 -9.24
CA GLU A 473 -21.58 -6.36 -8.03
C GLU A 473 -20.54 -7.43 -8.38
N TRP A 474 -20.85 -8.31 -9.32
CA TRP A 474 -19.89 -9.22 -9.93
C TRP A 474 -18.72 -8.48 -10.58
N GLY A 475 -19.03 -7.47 -11.38
CA GLY A 475 -18.03 -6.72 -12.14
C GLY A 475 -16.97 -6.07 -11.28
N TYR A 476 -17.33 -5.46 -10.14
CA TYR A 476 -16.33 -4.82 -9.28
C TYR A 476 -15.71 -5.78 -8.25
N MET A 477 -16.32 -6.95 -7.96
CA MET A 477 -15.73 -7.94 -7.06
C MET A 477 -14.75 -8.90 -7.77
N MET A 478 -15.03 -9.25 -9.03
CA MET A 478 -14.24 -10.23 -9.77
C MET A 478 -12.75 -9.86 -9.92
N PRO A 479 -12.37 -8.60 -10.23
CA PRO A 479 -10.96 -8.21 -10.28
C PRO A 479 -10.21 -8.48 -8.97
N LEU A 480 -10.85 -8.26 -7.81
CA LEU A 480 -10.23 -8.51 -6.51
C LEU A 480 -10.02 -10.00 -6.26
N VAL A 481 -11.01 -10.84 -6.61
CA VAL A 481 -10.90 -12.30 -6.51
C VAL A 481 -9.80 -12.84 -7.44
N LEU A 482 -9.75 -12.37 -8.69
CA LEU A 482 -8.72 -12.79 -9.64
C LEU A 482 -7.32 -12.40 -9.19
N LEU A 483 -7.14 -11.19 -8.67
CA LEU A 483 -5.86 -10.74 -8.10
C LEU A 483 -5.47 -11.55 -6.85
N ALA A 484 -6.43 -11.87 -5.98
CA ALA A 484 -6.17 -12.68 -4.80
C ALA A 484 -5.67 -14.08 -5.18
N LEU A 485 -6.25 -14.70 -6.20
CA LEU A 485 -5.82 -15.98 -6.74
C LEU A 485 -4.48 -15.87 -7.47
N TRP A 486 -4.31 -14.88 -8.34
CA TRP A 486 -3.09 -14.71 -9.12
C TRP A 486 -1.86 -14.49 -8.24
N ILE A 487 -1.94 -13.55 -7.27
CA ILE A 487 -0.84 -13.30 -6.33
C ILE A 487 -0.58 -14.53 -5.45
N GLY A 488 -1.64 -15.24 -5.04
CA GLY A 488 -1.52 -16.45 -4.22
C GLY A 488 -0.83 -17.60 -4.92
N LEU A 489 -1.05 -17.77 -6.22
CA LEU A 489 -0.49 -18.87 -7.02
C LEU A 489 0.83 -18.50 -7.68
N TYR A 490 1.03 -17.24 -8.09
CA TYR A 490 2.21 -16.79 -8.82
C TYR A 490 2.71 -15.42 -8.33
N PRO A 491 3.27 -15.32 -7.10
CA PRO A 491 3.71 -14.06 -6.50
C PRO A 491 5.00 -13.50 -7.08
N LYS A 492 5.79 -14.33 -7.78
CA LYS A 492 7.13 -13.97 -8.29
C LYS A 492 7.17 -12.63 -9.04
N PRO A 493 6.27 -12.34 -10.00
CA PRO A 493 6.33 -11.07 -10.73
C PRO A 493 6.17 -9.83 -9.84
N VAL A 494 5.43 -9.94 -8.74
CA VAL A 494 5.26 -8.84 -7.78
C VAL A 494 6.53 -8.66 -6.96
N PHE A 495 7.15 -9.74 -6.50
CA PHE A 495 8.41 -9.69 -5.76
C PHE A 495 9.56 -9.14 -6.60
N ASP A 496 9.69 -9.60 -7.84
CA ASP A 496 10.76 -9.16 -8.77
C ASP A 496 10.75 -7.62 -8.94
N LYS A 497 9.57 -7.00 -8.99
CA LYS A 497 9.46 -5.53 -9.12
C LYS A 497 9.94 -4.77 -7.87
N MET A 498 9.91 -5.41 -6.69
CA MET A 498 10.33 -4.79 -5.42
C MET A 498 11.82 -4.94 -5.12
N ASP A 499 12.51 -5.89 -5.76
CA ASP A 499 13.87 -6.31 -5.40
C ASP A 499 14.83 -5.15 -5.27
N ARG A 500 14.93 -4.31 -6.28
CA ARG A 500 15.82 -3.17 -6.31
C ARG A 500 15.55 -2.16 -5.19
N SER A 501 14.27 -1.86 -4.95
CA SER A 501 13.84 -0.91 -3.91
C SER A 501 14.19 -1.42 -2.51
N VAL A 502 14.00 -2.73 -2.28
CA VAL A 502 14.34 -3.36 -1.01
C VAL A 502 15.85 -3.43 -0.79
N GLN A 503 16.61 -3.78 -1.84
CA GLN A 503 18.09 -3.79 -1.79
C GLN A 503 18.65 -2.39 -1.49
N TYR A 504 18.08 -1.34 -2.10
CA TYR A 504 18.46 0.04 -1.81
C TYR A 504 18.23 0.39 -0.35
N LEU A 505 17.04 0.11 0.19
CA LEU A 505 16.73 0.36 1.60
C LEU A 505 17.68 -0.41 2.53
N MET A 506 17.91 -1.70 2.26
CA MET A 506 18.83 -2.51 3.04
C MET A 506 20.27 -1.98 2.98
N GLY A 507 20.70 -1.52 1.81
CA GLY A 507 22.00 -0.86 1.65
C GLY A 507 22.13 0.41 2.51
N ARG A 508 21.08 1.21 2.62
CA ARG A 508 21.04 2.40 3.49
C ARG A 508 21.06 2.05 4.98
N MET A 509 20.38 0.97 5.38
CA MET A 509 20.33 0.52 6.78
C MET A 509 21.61 -0.20 7.25
N ARG A 510 22.32 -0.83 6.33
CA ARG A 510 23.44 -1.72 6.62
C ARG A 510 24.54 -1.08 7.47
N PRO A 511 25.05 0.14 7.22
CA PRO A 511 26.10 0.73 8.06
C PRO A 511 25.69 0.91 9.52
N ALA A 512 24.42 1.24 9.78
CA ALA A 512 23.90 1.37 11.13
C ALA A 512 23.76 0.00 11.81
N ILE A 513 23.28 -1.01 11.09
CA ILE A 513 23.20 -2.39 11.57
C ILE A 513 24.58 -2.93 11.94
N GLU A 514 25.61 -2.69 11.11
CA GLU A 514 26.99 -3.10 11.37
C GLU A 514 27.57 -2.42 12.61
N ARG A 515 27.30 -1.12 12.84
CA ARG A 515 27.70 -0.42 14.07
C ARG A 515 27.10 -1.07 15.32
N VAL A 516 25.81 -1.41 15.29
CA VAL A 516 25.14 -2.06 16.43
C VAL A 516 25.67 -3.47 16.64
N ALA A 517 25.94 -4.23 15.58
CA ALA A 517 26.54 -5.56 15.66
C ALA A 517 27.93 -5.49 16.31
N ALA A 518 28.79 -4.60 15.83
CA ALA A 518 30.14 -4.41 16.37
C ALA A 518 30.10 -4.03 17.87
N ALA A 519 29.21 -3.13 18.26
CA ALA A 519 29.03 -2.75 19.68
C ALA A 519 28.58 -3.91 20.57
N LYS A 520 27.93 -4.94 20.01
CA LYS A 520 27.47 -6.15 20.70
C LYS A 520 28.39 -7.37 20.51
N GLY A 521 29.52 -7.22 19.80
CA GLY A 521 30.43 -8.32 19.49
C GLY A 521 29.81 -9.41 18.61
N ALA A 522 28.85 -9.04 17.74
CA ALA A 522 28.14 -9.95 16.86
C ALA A 522 28.58 -9.76 15.38
N GLU A 523 28.51 -10.83 14.61
CA GLU A 523 28.73 -10.75 13.16
C GLU A 523 27.41 -10.48 12.42
N VAL A 524 27.46 -9.60 11.44
CA VAL A 524 26.34 -9.37 10.52
C VAL A 524 26.34 -10.47 9.46
N PRO A 525 25.25 -11.21 9.26
CA PRO A 525 25.16 -12.19 8.19
C PRO A 525 25.52 -11.56 6.85
N ARG A 526 26.43 -12.17 6.10
CA ARG A 526 26.77 -11.69 4.75
C ARG A 526 25.55 -11.90 3.86
N VAL A 527 24.96 -10.81 3.39
CA VAL A 527 24.00 -10.86 2.27
C VAL A 527 24.82 -11.30 1.05
N LYS A 528 24.40 -12.41 0.39
CA LYS A 528 24.98 -12.77 -0.91
C LYS A 528 24.88 -11.54 -1.82
N ALA A 529 26.02 -11.05 -2.30
CA ALA A 529 26.01 -10.05 -3.35
C ALA A 529 25.13 -10.57 -4.52
N PRO A 530 24.34 -9.72 -5.17
CA PRO A 530 23.64 -10.13 -6.38
C PRO A 530 24.67 -10.77 -7.31
N GLU A 531 24.41 -11.98 -7.81
CA GLU A 531 25.19 -12.54 -8.89
C GLU A 531 25.14 -11.52 -10.03
N ALA A 532 26.32 -11.00 -10.39
CA ALA A 532 26.43 -10.17 -11.59
C ALA A 532 25.74 -10.92 -12.74
N PRO A 533 24.96 -10.23 -13.58
CA PRO A 533 24.40 -10.89 -14.77
C PRO A 533 25.55 -11.63 -15.45
N ALA A 534 25.36 -12.93 -15.69
CA ALA A 534 26.36 -13.73 -16.41
C ALA A 534 26.70 -12.93 -17.68
N GLU A 535 27.91 -12.43 -17.75
CA GLU A 535 28.44 -11.80 -18.96
C GLU A 535 28.11 -12.77 -20.09
N ALA A 536 27.31 -12.30 -21.05
CA ALA A 536 27.00 -13.08 -22.23
C ALA A 536 28.33 -13.55 -22.79
N ALA A 537 28.56 -14.86 -22.74
CA ALA A 537 29.79 -15.46 -23.24
C ALA A 537 30.05 -14.90 -24.62
N ALA A 538 31.15 -14.14 -24.75
CA ALA A 538 31.64 -13.69 -26.04
C ALA A 538 31.77 -14.93 -26.94
N PRO A 539 31.34 -14.87 -28.20
CA PRO A 539 31.52 -16.00 -29.11
C PRO A 539 33.01 -16.33 -29.16
N ALA A 540 33.33 -17.58 -28.92
CA ALA A 540 34.71 -18.10 -28.96
C ALA A 540 35.33 -17.74 -30.30
N GLU A 541 36.32 -16.86 -30.27
CA GLU A 541 37.19 -16.63 -31.41
C GLU A 541 37.88 -17.94 -31.82
N GLY A 542 37.89 -18.17 -33.12
CA GLY A 542 38.20 -19.36 -33.85
C GLY A 542 39.42 -20.16 -33.35
N ALA A 543 39.22 -21.45 -33.27
CA ALA A 543 40.27 -22.43 -33.20
C ALA A 543 41.17 -22.34 -34.46
N PRO A 544 42.51 -22.43 -34.31
CA PRO A 544 43.40 -22.41 -35.46
C PRO A 544 43.26 -23.72 -36.25
N VAL A 545 43.03 -23.60 -37.53
CA VAL A 545 43.09 -24.69 -38.50
C VAL A 545 44.56 -25.13 -38.60
N SER A 546 44.88 -26.32 -38.08
CA SER A 546 46.13 -26.99 -38.33
C SER A 546 46.18 -27.44 -39.79
N GLY A 547 47.02 -26.77 -40.58
CA GLY A 547 47.39 -27.22 -41.89
C GLY A 547 48.44 -28.33 -41.76
N GLU A 548 48.15 -29.49 -42.25
CA GLU A 548 49.20 -30.46 -42.68
C GLU A 548 49.27 -30.42 -44.18
N GLY A 549 50.51 -30.10 -44.60
CA GLY A 549 50.90 -30.13 -46.00
C GLY A 549 51.28 -31.52 -46.45
N GLU A 550 51.04 -31.79 -47.69
CA GLU A 550 51.86 -32.78 -48.41
C GLU A 550 52.04 -32.39 -49.87
N ALA A 551 53.26 -32.44 -50.20
CA ALA A 551 54.04 -32.36 -51.38
C ALA A 551 53.41 -32.50 -52.76
N ALA A 552 54.04 -31.70 -53.61
CA ALA A 552 54.08 -31.83 -55.10
C ALA A 552 54.65 -33.20 -55.56
N PRO A 553 54.51 -33.61 -56.86
CA PRO A 553 55.22 -32.89 -57.88
C PRO A 553 54.59 -32.85 -59.31
N SER A 554 55.08 -31.88 -60.02
CA SER A 554 55.56 -31.84 -61.42
C SER A 554 54.72 -32.41 -62.58
N ALA A 555 54.60 -31.62 -63.58
CA ALA A 555 55.23 -31.58 -64.92
C ALA A 555 54.26 -31.61 -66.12
N HIS A 556 54.62 -30.74 -67.06
CA HIS A 556 54.36 -30.75 -68.51
C HIS A 556 52.93 -30.61 -69.00
N GLY A 557 52.63 -29.82 -69.93
CA GLY A 557 53.24 -29.23 -71.06
C GLY A 557 52.20 -28.65 -72.00
N ALA A 558 52.64 -27.66 -72.63
CA ALA A 558 52.35 -27.18 -73.98
C ALA A 558 50.97 -27.39 -74.60
N HIS A 559 50.26 -26.38 -74.89
CA HIS A 559 50.06 -25.70 -76.19
C HIS A 559 49.23 -24.44 -76.00
#